data_e9e6feb1f6759cffa80d0bc043b5c449
#
_entry.id   e9e6feb1f6759cffa80d0bc043b5c449
#
_cell.length_a   1.000
_cell.length_b   1.000
_cell.length_c   1.000
_cell.angle_alpha   90.00
_cell.angle_beta   90.00
_cell.angle_gamma   90.00
#
_symmetry.space_group_name_H-M   'P 1'
#
loop_
_entity.id
_entity.type
_entity.pdbx_description
1 polymer ?
#
loop_
_entity_poly.entity_id
_entity_poly.type
_entity_poly.pdbx_seq_one_letter_code
_entity_poly.pdbx_strand_id
1 'polypeptide(L)'
;MTFHKLLTVQNKNIQNYLVPKLELECGDVLEDVELAYTTYGKLSDSRDNAILVFHALTGSHLLSGKYERFDDKNLPWNEELEIGWWDEFVGSGKMVDTDKYFVICVNYLGGCYGSTGPNSIDKITNSIYGDSFPQITFKDIENSQKLVCDMLGVKSLHAVAGASIGGLMALEFAINYPKYVDKIISISSSHKVSTIQLLHNLEQAYILDLAKDSNSRQEEYLSLARMVAHKTYISLDLLSERAKAESKYIDNEMGYFLKTPQESYMMHQGEKFIERFNADSYRTIINAWQNFKIDEKDIKKLNGKEVLVLSIDSDVCFYPEEQIELVDILELNDVCVNYFLLHSDKGHDAFLLEPDIFFEPISTYL
;
A
#
# COMPACT_ATOMS: atom_id res chain seq x y z
N MET A 1 -14.62 -31.33 11.01
CA MET A 1 -14.81 -29.97 11.53
C MET A 1 -13.70 -29.70 12.52
N THR A 2 -12.59 -29.18 12.08
CA THR A 2 -11.46 -28.81 12.94
C THR A 2 -11.50 -27.30 13.08
N PHE A 3 -11.94 -26.84 14.23
CA PHE A 3 -11.90 -25.42 14.59
C PHE A 3 -10.44 -24.99 14.62
N HIS A 4 -10.00 -24.22 13.63
CA HIS A 4 -8.78 -23.44 13.75
C HIS A 4 -8.98 -22.46 14.90
N LYS A 5 -8.15 -22.60 15.92
CA LYS A 5 -8.02 -21.65 17.01
C LYS A 5 -7.57 -20.33 16.41
N LEU A 6 -8.50 -19.42 16.17
CA LEU A 6 -8.21 -18.03 15.86
C LEU A 6 -7.37 -17.49 17.04
N LEU A 7 -6.09 -17.33 16.80
CA LEU A 7 -5.22 -16.61 17.73
C LEU A 7 -5.70 -15.15 17.74
N THR A 8 -6.37 -14.77 18.80
CA THR A 8 -6.71 -13.38 19.10
C THR A 8 -5.39 -12.67 19.35
N VAL A 9 -4.82 -12.07 18.30
CA VAL A 9 -3.71 -11.14 18.45
C VAL A 9 -4.35 -9.81 18.84
N GLN A 10 -4.38 -9.55 20.14
CA GLN A 10 -4.67 -8.19 20.64
C GLN A 10 -3.70 -7.22 19.95
N ASN A 11 -4.02 -5.91 19.88
CA ASN A 11 -3.22 -4.79 19.35
C ASN A 11 -1.74 -4.74 19.80
N LYS A 12 -1.25 -5.78 20.45
CA LYS A 12 0.11 -5.94 20.98
C LYS A 12 1.22 -5.91 19.91
N ASN A 13 0.87 -6.11 18.63
CA ASN A 13 1.85 -6.09 17.53
C ASN A 13 1.99 -4.70 16.91
N ILE A 14 1.10 -3.75 17.22
CA ILE A 14 1.23 -2.37 16.77
C ILE A 14 2.28 -1.69 17.63
N GLN A 15 3.31 -1.15 16.98
CA GLN A 15 4.42 -0.49 17.62
C GLN A 15 4.65 0.87 16.92
N ASN A 16 5.20 1.81 17.68
CA ASN A 16 5.60 3.12 17.15
C ASN A 16 7.10 3.32 17.38
N TYR A 17 7.75 3.87 16.37
CA TYR A 17 9.13 4.32 16.45
C TYR A 17 9.19 5.84 16.28
N LEU A 18 9.78 6.53 17.25
CA LEU A 18 9.99 7.97 17.20
C LEU A 18 11.36 8.27 16.59
N VAL A 19 11.36 8.96 15.46
CA VAL A 19 12.55 9.46 14.77
C VAL A 19 12.70 10.95 15.12
N PRO A 20 13.77 11.37 15.80
CA PRO A 20 13.91 12.76 16.24
C PRO A 20 13.90 13.77 15.09
N LYS A 21 14.54 13.43 13.98
CA LYS A 21 14.60 14.25 12.75
C LYS A 21 14.62 13.38 11.52
N LEU A 22 13.83 13.79 10.52
CA LEU A 22 13.81 13.18 9.19
C LEU A 22 13.96 14.28 8.13
N GLU A 23 15.07 14.25 7.41
CA GLU A 23 15.32 15.10 6.25
C GLU A 23 14.60 14.54 5.04
N LEU A 24 13.86 15.39 4.31
CA LEU A 24 13.08 15.03 3.14
C LEU A 24 13.80 15.45 1.85
N GLU A 25 13.49 14.79 0.73
CA GLU A 25 14.08 15.13 -0.57
C GLU A 25 13.78 16.57 -1.01
N CYS A 26 12.67 17.16 -0.59
CA CYS A 26 12.35 18.56 -0.84
C CYS A 26 13.25 19.54 -0.07
N GLY A 27 14.05 19.07 0.88
CA GLY A 27 14.93 19.85 1.74
C GLY A 27 14.30 20.28 3.07
N ASP A 28 13.01 20.01 3.29
CA ASP A 28 12.36 20.22 4.56
C ASP A 28 12.78 19.16 5.59
N VAL A 29 12.59 19.49 6.87
CA VAL A 29 12.90 18.59 7.98
C VAL A 29 11.66 18.40 8.84
N LEU A 30 11.25 17.16 9.04
CA LEU A 30 10.24 16.80 10.02
C LEU A 30 10.90 16.49 11.36
N GLU A 31 10.36 17.02 12.45
CA GLU A 31 10.81 16.75 13.81
C GLU A 31 9.84 15.80 14.52
N ASP A 32 10.39 14.96 15.42
CA ASP A 32 9.63 13.99 16.22
C ASP A 32 8.66 13.14 15.40
N VAL A 33 9.17 12.55 14.31
CA VAL A 33 8.40 11.73 13.38
C VAL A 33 8.04 10.39 14.02
N GLU A 34 6.76 10.12 14.15
CA GLU A 34 6.24 8.82 14.56
C GLU A 34 6.06 7.90 13.33
N LEU A 35 6.50 6.67 13.46
CA LEU A 35 6.33 5.63 12.44
C LEU A 35 5.64 4.42 13.09
N ALA A 36 4.38 4.19 12.72
CA ALA A 36 3.62 3.03 13.15
C ALA A 36 3.99 1.80 12.33
N TYR A 37 4.21 0.66 12.97
CA TYR A 37 4.59 -0.56 12.28
C TYR A 37 4.10 -1.81 13.02
N THR A 38 4.08 -2.94 12.32
CA THR A 38 3.85 -4.26 12.88
C THR A 38 4.96 -5.22 12.49
N THR A 39 5.18 -6.23 13.32
CA THR A 39 6.14 -7.30 13.04
C THR A 39 5.53 -8.66 13.32
N TYR A 40 5.93 -9.68 12.55
CA TYR A 40 5.48 -11.04 12.68
C TYR A 40 6.66 -12.01 12.59
N GLY A 41 6.60 -13.12 13.29
CA GLY A 41 7.70 -14.07 13.36
C GLY A 41 8.84 -13.61 14.27
N LYS A 42 10.02 -14.13 14.05
CA LYS A 42 11.21 -13.86 14.88
C LYS A 42 12.42 -13.56 14.02
N LEU A 43 13.11 -12.45 14.32
CA LEU A 43 14.38 -12.13 13.70
C LEU A 43 15.44 -13.16 14.11
N SER A 44 16.15 -13.73 13.11
CA SER A 44 17.22 -14.69 13.31
C SER A 44 18.42 -14.09 14.05
N ASP A 45 19.28 -14.93 14.60
CA ASP A 45 20.51 -14.48 15.25
C ASP A 45 21.47 -13.82 14.24
N SER A 46 21.46 -14.27 12.97
CA SER A 46 22.19 -13.64 11.85
C SER A 46 21.59 -12.32 11.40
N ARG A 47 20.29 -12.08 11.71
CA ARG A 47 19.52 -10.86 11.42
C ARG A 47 19.36 -10.57 9.93
N ASP A 48 19.18 -11.62 9.12
CA ASP A 48 19.10 -11.62 7.66
C ASP A 48 17.87 -12.31 7.09
N ASN A 49 16.95 -12.81 7.95
CA ASN A 49 15.70 -13.46 7.56
C ASN A 49 14.51 -12.49 7.50
N ALA A 50 14.73 -11.18 7.46
CA ALA A 50 13.65 -10.21 7.46
C ALA A 50 13.05 -10.01 6.06
N ILE A 51 11.73 -9.85 6.01
CA ILE A 51 10.98 -9.42 4.81
C ILE A 51 10.28 -8.11 5.13
N LEU A 52 10.57 -7.07 4.35
CA LEU A 52 9.87 -5.78 4.44
C LEU A 52 8.74 -5.75 3.42
N VAL A 53 7.52 -5.49 3.88
CA VAL A 53 6.32 -5.42 3.03
C VAL A 53 5.84 -3.99 2.90
N PHE A 54 5.77 -3.49 1.66
CA PHE A 54 5.15 -2.22 1.30
C PHE A 54 3.67 -2.44 0.96
N HIS A 55 2.79 -1.73 1.64
CA HIS A 55 1.35 -1.87 1.42
C HIS A 55 0.85 -1.11 0.16
N ALA A 56 -0.35 -1.42 -0.32
CA ALA A 56 -0.97 -0.68 -1.41
C ALA A 56 -1.41 0.74 -0.97
N LEU A 57 -1.87 1.57 -1.92
CA LEU A 57 -2.20 3.00 -1.74
C LEU A 57 -3.02 3.29 -0.48
N THR A 58 -4.03 2.50 -0.21
CA THR A 58 -4.95 2.67 0.92
C THR A 58 -4.83 1.55 1.96
N GLY A 59 -3.72 0.81 1.93
CA GLY A 59 -3.37 -0.17 2.94
C GLY A 59 -2.83 0.49 4.22
N SER A 60 -2.36 -0.35 5.12
CA SER A 60 -1.78 0.08 6.40
C SER A 60 -0.71 -0.92 6.84
N HIS A 61 -0.09 -0.66 7.97
CA HIS A 61 0.81 -1.59 8.63
C HIS A 61 0.10 -2.83 9.22
N LEU A 62 -1.24 -2.85 9.26
CA LEU A 62 -2.04 -3.97 9.78
C LEU A 62 -2.05 -5.12 8.76
N LEU A 63 -0.95 -5.88 8.69
CA LEU A 63 -0.69 -6.82 7.62
C LEU A 63 -1.41 -8.16 7.82
N SER A 64 -1.36 -8.74 9.01
CA SER A 64 -1.89 -10.08 9.31
C SER A 64 -2.42 -10.17 10.73
N GLY A 65 -3.44 -11.00 10.94
CA GLY A 65 -4.09 -11.19 12.21
C GLY A 65 -5.34 -10.36 12.40
N LYS A 66 -5.93 -10.44 13.58
CA LYS A 66 -7.14 -9.71 13.95
C LYS A 66 -6.78 -8.51 14.83
N TYR A 67 -7.37 -7.37 14.50
CA TYR A 67 -7.16 -6.11 15.20
C TYR A 67 -8.46 -5.60 15.80
N GLU A 68 -8.35 -4.84 16.87
CA GLU A 68 -9.42 -4.06 17.46
C GLU A 68 -9.25 -2.59 17.07
N ARG A 69 -10.31 -1.80 17.20
CA ARG A 69 -10.25 -0.36 16.95
C ARG A 69 -9.09 0.26 17.72
N PHE A 70 -8.41 1.21 17.09
CA PHE A 70 -7.37 2.00 17.75
C PHE A 70 -7.91 2.71 18.99
N ASP A 71 -7.09 2.79 20.05
CA ASP A 71 -7.43 3.58 21.25
C ASP A 71 -7.54 5.07 20.94
N ASP A 72 -6.75 5.56 19.98
CA ASP A 72 -6.84 6.93 19.47
C ASP A 72 -8.07 7.08 18.55
N LYS A 73 -9.06 7.82 19.03
CA LYS A 73 -10.31 8.08 18.28
C LYS A 73 -10.12 8.96 17.06
N ASN A 74 -8.96 9.62 16.91
CA ASN A 74 -8.65 10.46 15.75
C ASN A 74 -8.15 9.64 14.57
N LEU A 75 -7.74 8.39 14.78
CA LEU A 75 -7.37 7.48 13.70
C LEU A 75 -8.63 6.91 13.04
N PRO A 76 -8.71 6.92 11.70
CA PRO A 76 -9.86 6.40 10.99
C PRO A 76 -9.94 4.88 11.14
N TRP A 77 -11.17 4.36 11.28
CA TRP A 77 -11.42 2.94 11.50
C TRP A 77 -12.78 2.50 10.96
N ASN A 78 -12.81 1.40 10.25
CA ASN A 78 -14.03 0.64 9.99
C ASN A 78 -13.76 -0.87 10.07
N GLU A 79 -14.77 -1.69 9.81
CA GLU A 79 -14.69 -3.15 9.87
C GLU A 79 -13.67 -3.79 8.90
N GLU A 80 -13.30 -3.10 7.81
CA GLU A 80 -12.28 -3.59 6.86
C GLU A 80 -10.88 -3.68 7.50
N LEU A 81 -10.65 -2.97 8.60
CA LEU A 81 -9.38 -2.98 9.32
C LEU A 81 -9.31 -4.05 10.43
N GLU A 82 -10.43 -4.75 10.71
CA GLU A 82 -10.45 -5.80 11.75
C GLU A 82 -9.57 -7.00 11.41
N ILE A 83 -9.37 -7.29 10.12
CA ILE A 83 -8.49 -8.37 9.64
C ILE A 83 -7.36 -7.74 8.85
N GLY A 84 -6.13 -8.18 9.10
CA GLY A 84 -4.97 -7.74 8.33
C GLY A 84 -5.18 -7.96 6.83
N TRP A 85 -4.82 -6.97 6.02
CA TRP A 85 -5.14 -6.96 4.59
C TRP A 85 -4.44 -8.07 3.79
N TRP A 86 -3.40 -8.69 4.33
CA TRP A 86 -2.69 -9.87 3.82
C TRP A 86 -2.70 -11.04 4.81
N ASP A 87 -3.74 -11.13 5.64
CA ASP A 87 -3.82 -12.21 6.62
C ASP A 87 -3.68 -13.60 5.98
N GLU A 88 -4.29 -13.82 4.82
CA GLU A 88 -4.18 -15.11 4.11
C GLU A 88 -2.77 -15.38 3.55
N PHE A 89 -1.95 -14.35 3.33
CA PHE A 89 -0.59 -14.47 2.79
C PHE A 89 0.47 -14.68 3.87
N VAL A 90 0.31 -14.04 5.03
CA VAL A 90 1.35 -13.94 6.06
C VAL A 90 0.92 -14.66 7.34
N GLY A 91 1.74 -15.60 7.80
CA GLY A 91 1.47 -16.36 9.03
C GLY A 91 2.24 -17.67 9.07
N SER A 92 2.12 -18.40 10.19
CA SER A 92 2.73 -19.71 10.35
C SER A 92 2.19 -20.70 9.31
N GLY A 93 3.08 -21.26 8.49
CA GLY A 93 2.74 -22.19 7.41
C GLY A 93 2.04 -21.56 6.21
N LYS A 94 1.87 -20.24 6.17
CA LYS A 94 1.33 -19.51 5.01
C LYS A 94 2.42 -19.23 3.97
N MET A 95 2.08 -18.58 2.87
CA MET A 95 2.99 -18.32 1.75
C MET A 95 4.21 -17.48 2.17
N VAL A 96 4.04 -16.49 3.04
CA VAL A 96 5.12 -15.82 3.77
C VAL A 96 5.12 -16.39 5.19
N ASP A 97 5.92 -17.45 5.38
CA ASP A 97 5.92 -18.26 6.58
C ASP A 97 6.64 -17.58 7.75
N THR A 98 5.87 -17.12 8.74
CA THR A 98 6.42 -16.44 9.93
C THR A 98 7.18 -17.35 10.89
N ASP A 99 7.18 -18.67 10.68
CA ASP A 99 8.06 -19.59 11.40
C ASP A 99 9.51 -19.52 10.86
N LYS A 100 9.69 -19.04 9.62
CA LYS A 100 10.98 -18.87 8.94
C LYS A 100 11.42 -17.41 8.88
N TYR A 101 10.48 -16.52 8.59
CA TYR A 101 10.77 -15.12 8.27
C TYR A 101 10.28 -14.16 9.36
N PHE A 102 11.05 -13.10 9.54
CA PHE A 102 10.65 -11.93 10.33
C PHE A 102 10.05 -10.88 9.41
N VAL A 103 8.73 -10.78 9.40
CA VAL A 103 8.00 -9.88 8.49
C VAL A 103 7.76 -8.54 9.16
N ILE A 104 8.05 -7.46 8.43
CA ILE A 104 7.90 -6.07 8.87
C ILE A 104 6.96 -5.36 7.90
N CYS A 105 5.97 -4.64 8.43
CA CYS A 105 5.13 -3.73 7.64
C CYS A 105 5.03 -2.40 8.39
N VAL A 106 5.37 -1.30 7.71
CA VAL A 106 5.38 0.05 8.28
C VAL A 106 4.31 0.88 7.58
N ASN A 107 3.51 1.61 8.36
CA ASN A 107 2.58 2.58 7.80
C ASN A 107 3.33 3.75 7.18
N TYR A 108 2.93 4.16 5.99
CA TYR A 108 3.65 5.20 5.25
C TYR A 108 3.69 6.53 5.99
N LEU A 109 4.85 7.18 5.94
CA LEU A 109 4.94 8.62 6.20
C LEU A 109 3.92 9.33 5.31
N GLY A 110 3.17 10.28 5.84
CA GLY A 110 2.06 10.91 5.12
C GLY A 110 0.73 10.14 5.16
N GLY A 111 0.73 8.90 5.66
CA GLY A 111 -0.48 8.07 5.83
C GLY A 111 -1.30 8.47 7.06
N CYS A 112 -2.47 7.82 7.24
CA CYS A 112 -3.43 8.17 8.30
C CYS A 112 -3.55 7.13 9.43
N TYR A 113 -2.68 6.13 9.50
CA TYR A 113 -2.79 5.04 10.47
C TYR A 113 -1.65 5.05 11.49
N GLY A 114 -1.34 6.23 12.06
CA GLY A 114 -0.42 6.37 13.19
C GLY A 114 1.00 6.79 12.83
N SER A 115 1.44 6.73 11.58
CA SER A 115 2.66 7.41 11.15
C SER A 115 2.40 8.90 10.95
N THR A 116 3.42 9.74 11.17
CA THR A 116 3.32 11.18 10.95
C THR A 116 2.85 11.49 9.53
N GLY A 117 1.83 12.32 9.43
CA GLY A 117 1.19 12.73 8.20
C GLY A 117 0.46 14.06 8.34
N PRO A 118 -0.31 14.48 7.33
CA PRO A 118 -1.00 15.78 7.35
C PRO A 118 -1.93 16.00 8.55
N ASN A 119 -2.49 14.92 9.12
CA ASN A 119 -3.35 14.99 10.30
C ASN A 119 -2.60 14.97 11.63
N SER A 120 -1.30 14.82 11.61
CA SER A 120 -0.47 14.87 12.79
C SER A 120 -0.30 16.31 13.28
N ILE A 121 0.02 16.44 14.57
CA ILE A 121 0.35 17.75 15.17
C ILE A 121 1.82 18.05 14.84
N ASP A 122 2.04 19.16 14.18
CA ASP A 122 3.37 19.77 14.06
C ASP A 122 3.84 20.21 15.44
N LYS A 123 4.95 19.64 15.89
CA LYS A 123 5.50 19.91 17.21
C LYS A 123 6.07 21.33 17.34
N ILE A 124 6.37 22.00 16.24
CA ILE A 124 6.89 23.37 16.21
C ILE A 124 5.74 24.38 16.40
N THR A 125 4.67 24.22 15.65
CA THR A 125 3.52 25.14 15.65
C THR A 125 2.44 24.75 16.65
N ASN A 126 2.47 23.51 17.16
CA ASN A 126 1.46 22.88 17.99
C ASN A 126 0.05 22.89 17.35
N SER A 127 0.01 22.80 16.04
CA SER A 127 -1.21 22.75 15.21
C SER A 127 -1.15 21.54 14.28
N ILE A 128 -2.29 21.10 13.77
CA ILE A 128 -2.33 20.06 12.72
C ILE A 128 -1.59 20.59 11.48
N TYR A 129 -0.75 19.74 10.86
CA TYR A 129 -0.04 20.12 9.64
C TYR A 129 -0.99 20.55 8.52
N GLY A 130 -2.02 19.76 8.22
CA GLY A 130 -2.92 20.02 7.10
C GLY A 130 -2.16 20.29 5.80
N ASP A 131 -2.46 21.41 5.15
CA ASP A 131 -1.78 21.86 3.93
C ASP A 131 -0.32 22.27 4.12
N SER A 132 0.14 22.47 5.36
CA SER A 132 1.56 22.75 5.66
C SER A 132 2.43 21.49 5.74
N PHE A 133 1.84 20.30 5.63
CA PHE A 133 2.62 19.07 5.57
C PHE A 133 3.52 19.11 4.33
N PRO A 134 4.85 18.86 4.48
CA PRO A 134 5.77 19.00 3.38
C PRO A 134 5.46 18.00 2.25
N GLN A 135 5.87 18.35 1.06
CA GLN A 135 5.80 17.43 -0.08
C GLN A 135 6.79 16.28 0.14
N ILE A 136 6.30 15.06 0.10
CA ILE A 136 7.10 13.86 0.24
C ILE A 136 7.15 13.07 -1.07
N THR A 137 8.17 12.24 -1.21
CA THR A 137 8.35 11.29 -2.31
C THR A 137 8.26 9.84 -1.80
N PHE A 138 8.19 8.88 -2.69
CA PHE A 138 8.30 7.47 -2.31
C PHE A 138 9.63 7.17 -1.63
N LYS A 139 10.70 7.81 -2.05
CA LYS A 139 12.00 7.68 -1.41
C LYS A 139 12.02 8.19 0.05
N ASP A 140 11.28 9.25 0.38
CA ASP A 140 11.12 9.69 1.77
C ASP A 140 10.40 8.61 2.61
N ILE A 141 9.34 7.99 2.03
CA ILE A 141 8.64 6.87 2.65
C ILE A 141 9.60 5.70 2.85
N GLU A 142 10.37 5.31 1.84
CA GLU A 142 11.36 4.23 1.91
C GLU A 142 12.44 4.47 2.95
N ASN A 143 12.99 5.69 3.00
CA ASN A 143 13.98 6.09 3.99
C ASN A 143 13.41 5.94 5.41
N SER A 144 12.15 6.32 5.62
CA SER A 144 11.48 6.16 6.90
C SER A 144 11.35 4.67 7.30
N GLN A 145 11.03 3.80 6.35
CA GLN A 145 10.95 2.36 6.60
C GLN A 145 12.32 1.73 6.86
N LYS A 146 13.36 2.21 6.16
CA LYS A 146 14.73 1.78 6.43
C LYS A 146 15.15 2.10 7.86
N LEU A 147 14.76 3.26 8.41
CA LEU A 147 15.02 3.61 9.80
C LEU A 147 14.35 2.65 10.79
N VAL A 148 13.14 2.18 10.50
CA VAL A 148 12.46 1.16 11.32
C VAL A 148 13.23 -0.16 11.26
N CYS A 149 13.66 -0.60 10.08
CA CYS A 149 14.47 -1.82 9.92
C CYS A 149 15.80 -1.72 10.71
N ASP A 150 16.46 -0.57 10.67
CA ASP A 150 17.72 -0.34 11.39
C ASP A 150 17.50 -0.36 12.91
N MET A 151 16.44 0.27 13.38
CA MET A 151 16.07 0.26 14.80
C MET A 151 15.78 -1.16 15.30
N LEU A 152 15.13 -1.99 14.48
CA LEU A 152 14.88 -3.40 14.77
C LEU A 152 16.16 -4.24 14.72
N GLY A 153 17.25 -3.69 14.21
CA GLY A 153 18.55 -4.33 14.13
C GLY A 153 18.69 -5.31 12.95
N VAL A 154 17.85 -5.17 11.91
CA VAL A 154 17.95 -5.96 10.68
C VAL A 154 19.27 -5.61 9.96
N LYS A 155 20.06 -6.61 9.62
CA LYS A 155 21.33 -6.41 8.91
C LYS A 155 21.17 -6.43 7.39
N SER A 156 20.29 -7.30 6.91
CA SER A 156 19.88 -7.38 5.51
C SER A 156 18.46 -7.93 5.43
N LEU A 157 17.78 -7.58 4.36
CA LEU A 157 16.48 -8.13 4.03
C LEU A 157 16.64 -9.36 3.14
N HIS A 158 16.06 -10.49 3.56
CA HIS A 158 15.91 -11.65 2.70
C HIS A 158 15.09 -11.30 1.46
N ALA A 159 14.00 -10.52 1.67
CA ALA A 159 13.22 -10.00 0.57
C ALA A 159 12.60 -8.63 0.91
N VAL A 160 12.29 -7.87 -0.13
CA VAL A 160 11.35 -6.76 -0.10
C VAL A 160 10.18 -7.11 -0.99
N ALA A 161 8.96 -6.87 -0.54
CA ALA A 161 7.75 -7.25 -1.26
C ALA A 161 6.72 -6.13 -1.26
N GLY A 162 5.96 -6.01 -2.34
CA GLY A 162 4.86 -5.07 -2.41
C GLY A 162 3.95 -5.32 -3.60
N ALA A 163 2.71 -4.88 -3.47
CA ALA A 163 1.72 -4.92 -4.54
C ALA A 163 1.28 -3.50 -4.90
N SER A 164 0.90 -3.27 -6.18
CA SER A 164 0.48 -1.94 -6.65
C SER A 164 1.60 -0.90 -6.43
N ILE A 165 1.30 0.26 -5.85
CA ILE A 165 2.34 1.25 -5.48
C ILE A 165 3.39 0.68 -4.51
N GLY A 166 3.03 -0.33 -3.71
CA GLY A 166 3.99 -1.02 -2.85
C GLY A 166 5.05 -1.78 -3.65
N GLY A 167 4.71 -2.28 -4.84
CA GLY A 167 5.67 -2.92 -5.74
C GLY A 167 6.62 -1.92 -6.39
N LEU A 168 6.15 -0.69 -6.72
CA LEU A 168 6.99 0.41 -7.17
C LEU A 168 8.06 0.74 -6.11
N MET A 169 7.62 0.91 -4.85
CA MET A 169 8.53 1.19 -3.73
C MET A 169 9.46 0.01 -3.39
N ALA A 170 8.98 -1.23 -3.50
CA ALA A 170 9.84 -2.39 -3.28
C ALA A 170 11.01 -2.43 -4.27
N LEU A 171 10.74 -2.13 -5.54
CA LEU A 171 11.76 -2.05 -6.58
C LEU A 171 12.72 -0.88 -6.33
N GLU A 172 12.20 0.32 -6.06
CA GLU A 172 13.01 1.53 -5.80
C GLU A 172 13.85 1.37 -4.53
N PHE A 173 13.28 0.80 -3.46
CA PHE A 173 14.00 0.51 -2.22
C PHE A 173 15.21 -0.41 -2.47
N ALA A 174 15.05 -1.46 -3.27
CA ALA A 174 16.15 -2.35 -3.61
C ALA A 174 17.23 -1.63 -4.46
N ILE A 175 16.84 -0.70 -5.34
CA ILE A 175 17.76 0.16 -6.10
C ILE A 175 18.52 1.13 -5.18
N ASN A 176 17.83 1.70 -4.17
CA ASN A 176 18.43 2.63 -3.22
C ASN A 176 19.33 1.90 -2.19
N TYR A 177 19.00 0.65 -1.85
CA TYR A 177 19.71 -0.15 -0.86
C TYR A 177 20.16 -1.53 -1.40
N PRO A 178 20.91 -1.60 -2.53
CA PRO A 178 21.17 -2.86 -3.24
C PRO A 178 22.00 -3.88 -2.46
N LYS A 179 22.78 -3.43 -1.46
CA LYS A 179 23.54 -4.32 -0.57
C LYS A 179 22.74 -4.81 0.64
N TYR A 180 21.57 -4.23 0.83
CA TYR A 180 20.71 -4.52 1.98
C TYR A 180 19.56 -5.48 1.64
N VAL A 181 19.21 -5.62 0.35
CA VAL A 181 18.11 -6.45 -0.15
C VAL A 181 18.68 -7.59 -0.99
N ASP A 182 18.23 -8.83 -0.73
CA ASP A 182 18.62 -10.00 -1.54
C ASP A 182 17.62 -10.29 -2.65
N LYS A 183 16.31 -10.34 -2.36
CA LYS A 183 15.23 -10.68 -3.28
C LYS A 183 14.18 -9.59 -3.35
N ILE A 184 13.49 -9.47 -4.49
CA ILE A 184 12.43 -8.48 -4.71
C ILE A 184 11.19 -9.19 -5.23
N ILE A 185 10.02 -8.89 -4.63
CA ILE A 185 8.71 -9.38 -5.07
C ILE A 185 7.84 -8.18 -5.45
N SER A 186 7.54 -8.06 -6.75
CA SER A 186 6.70 -7.01 -7.32
C SER A 186 5.41 -7.62 -7.88
N ILE A 187 4.27 -7.23 -7.32
CA ILE A 187 2.96 -7.79 -7.68
C ILE A 187 2.09 -6.68 -8.27
N SER A 188 1.55 -6.89 -9.47
CA SER A 188 0.63 -5.92 -10.12
C SER A 188 1.19 -4.51 -10.06
N SER A 189 2.43 -4.32 -10.52
CA SER A 189 3.19 -3.09 -10.37
C SER A 189 4.11 -2.86 -11.56
N SER A 190 4.85 -1.75 -11.58
CA SER A 190 5.71 -1.35 -12.69
C SER A 190 6.99 -0.68 -12.18
N HIS A 191 7.76 -0.06 -13.09
CA HIS A 191 8.94 0.76 -12.76
C HIS A 191 8.68 2.25 -12.99
N LYS A 192 7.51 2.62 -13.48
CA LYS A 192 7.12 3.99 -13.81
C LYS A 192 5.61 4.18 -13.64
N VAL A 193 5.18 5.42 -13.62
CA VAL A 193 3.75 5.77 -13.67
C VAL A 193 3.32 5.85 -15.13
N SER A 194 2.29 5.09 -15.51
CA SER A 194 1.76 5.07 -16.87
C SER A 194 0.88 6.28 -17.15
N THR A 195 0.61 6.55 -18.44
CA THR A 195 -0.24 7.67 -18.85
C THR A 195 -1.62 7.59 -18.22
N ILE A 196 -2.23 6.40 -18.16
CA ILE A 196 -3.57 6.27 -17.57
C ILE A 196 -3.54 6.53 -16.06
N GLN A 197 -2.52 6.05 -15.35
CA GLN A 197 -2.34 6.32 -13.93
C GLN A 197 -2.13 7.82 -13.68
N LEU A 198 -1.30 8.50 -14.49
CA LEU A 198 -1.11 9.96 -14.41
C LEU A 198 -2.43 10.71 -14.54
N LEU A 199 -3.29 10.32 -15.49
CA LEU A 199 -4.60 10.97 -15.70
C LEU A 199 -5.55 10.67 -14.53
N HIS A 200 -5.66 9.42 -14.09
CA HIS A 200 -6.50 9.07 -12.94
C HIS A 200 -6.05 9.74 -11.64
N ASN A 201 -4.74 9.81 -11.40
CA ASN A 201 -4.21 10.49 -10.24
C ASN A 201 -4.48 12.01 -10.30
N LEU A 202 -4.34 12.62 -11.48
CA LEU A 202 -4.66 14.02 -11.69
C LEU A 202 -6.13 14.32 -11.39
N GLU A 203 -7.07 13.49 -11.89
CA GLU A 203 -8.50 13.64 -11.63
C GLU A 203 -8.79 13.59 -10.12
N GLN A 204 -8.24 12.62 -9.43
CA GLN A 204 -8.42 12.45 -7.98
C GLN A 204 -7.80 13.61 -7.18
N ALA A 205 -6.56 13.99 -7.50
CA ALA A 205 -5.88 15.11 -6.84
C ALA A 205 -6.64 16.42 -7.04
N TYR A 206 -7.13 16.67 -8.27
CA TYR A 206 -7.91 17.86 -8.59
C TYR A 206 -9.25 17.90 -7.83
N ILE A 207 -9.95 16.76 -7.74
CA ILE A 207 -11.18 16.64 -6.93
C ILE A 207 -10.89 17.02 -5.48
N LEU A 208 -9.80 16.52 -4.89
CA LEU A 208 -9.43 16.82 -3.51
C LEU A 208 -8.98 18.28 -3.32
N ASP A 209 -8.33 18.88 -4.31
CA ASP A 209 -7.96 20.30 -4.25
C ASP A 209 -9.20 21.23 -4.27
N LEU A 210 -10.27 20.85 -4.95
CA LEU A 210 -11.54 21.59 -4.88
C LEU A 210 -12.17 21.57 -3.48
N ALA A 211 -11.84 20.59 -2.66
CA ALA A 211 -12.32 20.49 -1.28
C ALA A 211 -11.65 21.51 -0.34
N LYS A 212 -10.46 22.02 -0.66
CA LYS A 212 -9.69 22.92 0.21
C LYS A 212 -10.42 24.21 0.55
N ASP A 213 -11.18 24.76 -0.41
CA ASP A 213 -11.96 25.96 -0.21
C ASP A 213 -13.27 25.72 0.56
N SER A 214 -13.56 24.46 0.90
CA SER A 214 -14.82 24.03 1.51
C SER A 214 -14.60 23.00 2.63
N ASN A 215 -14.17 23.49 3.80
CA ASN A 215 -13.93 22.65 4.99
C ASN A 215 -15.11 21.70 5.37
N SER A 216 -16.31 21.97 4.89
CA SER A 216 -17.51 21.18 5.18
C SER A 216 -17.79 20.04 4.19
N ARG A 217 -16.97 19.88 3.14
CA ARG A 217 -17.22 18.90 2.05
C ARG A 217 -16.05 17.98 1.74
N GLN A 218 -15.00 17.95 2.56
CA GLN A 218 -13.81 17.12 2.33
C GLN A 218 -14.15 15.63 2.18
N GLU A 219 -15.06 15.12 2.99
CA GLU A 219 -15.51 13.72 2.92
C GLU A 219 -16.23 13.41 1.60
N GLU A 220 -17.10 14.30 1.11
CA GLU A 220 -17.79 14.12 -0.17
C GLU A 220 -16.79 14.05 -1.34
N TYR A 221 -15.78 14.92 -1.33
CA TYR A 221 -14.74 14.93 -2.36
C TYR A 221 -13.82 13.70 -2.27
N LEU A 222 -13.50 13.23 -1.06
CA LEU A 222 -12.77 11.98 -0.87
C LEU A 222 -13.57 10.78 -1.38
N SER A 223 -14.87 10.73 -1.07
CA SER A 223 -15.80 9.74 -1.60
C SER A 223 -15.80 9.73 -3.14
N LEU A 224 -15.87 10.91 -3.76
CA LEU A 224 -15.84 11.04 -5.23
C LEU A 224 -14.49 10.59 -5.81
N ALA A 225 -13.37 10.99 -5.22
CA ALA A 225 -12.04 10.53 -5.63
C ALA A 225 -11.93 9.00 -5.55
N ARG A 226 -12.44 8.38 -4.47
CA ARG A 226 -12.50 6.93 -4.34
C ARG A 226 -13.34 6.27 -5.44
N MET A 227 -14.48 6.84 -5.81
CA MET A 227 -15.32 6.32 -6.90
C MET A 227 -14.59 6.36 -8.24
N VAL A 228 -13.77 7.39 -8.51
CA VAL A 228 -12.91 7.47 -9.70
C VAL A 228 -11.91 6.32 -9.70
N ALA A 229 -11.19 6.12 -8.59
CA ALA A 229 -10.16 5.08 -8.45
C ALA A 229 -10.73 3.66 -8.52
N HIS A 230 -11.85 3.41 -7.86
CA HIS A 230 -12.41 2.06 -7.68
C HIS A 230 -12.74 1.34 -9.00
N LYS A 231 -12.99 2.09 -10.06
CA LYS A 231 -13.24 1.55 -11.42
C LYS A 231 -12.06 0.76 -11.99
N THR A 232 -10.84 1.00 -11.48
CA THR A 232 -9.62 0.31 -11.94
C THR A 232 -9.16 -0.79 -11.00
N TYR A 233 -9.74 -0.91 -9.80
CA TYR A 233 -9.28 -1.88 -8.80
C TYR A 233 -9.88 -3.26 -8.98
N ILE A 234 -11.13 -3.35 -9.41
CA ILE A 234 -11.81 -4.63 -9.65
C ILE A 234 -12.25 -4.73 -11.11
N SER A 235 -12.37 -5.97 -11.60
CA SER A 235 -12.89 -6.19 -12.95
C SER A 235 -14.37 -5.74 -13.07
N LEU A 236 -14.80 -5.39 -14.27
CA LEU A 236 -16.18 -4.96 -14.52
C LEU A 236 -17.20 -6.07 -14.21
N ASP A 237 -16.82 -7.32 -14.40
CA ASP A 237 -17.67 -8.47 -14.10
C ASP A 237 -17.85 -8.63 -12.60
N LEU A 238 -16.76 -8.61 -11.83
CA LEU A 238 -16.82 -8.62 -10.37
C LEU A 238 -17.58 -7.42 -9.81
N LEU A 239 -17.37 -6.22 -10.36
CA LEU A 239 -18.14 -5.03 -9.98
C LEU A 239 -19.63 -5.25 -10.18
N SER A 240 -20.01 -5.82 -11.34
CA SER A 240 -21.42 -6.09 -11.67
C SER A 240 -22.05 -7.13 -10.74
N GLU A 241 -21.29 -8.15 -10.34
CA GLU A 241 -21.75 -9.18 -9.41
C GLU A 241 -21.93 -8.60 -8.00
N ARG A 242 -20.93 -7.89 -7.48
CA ARG A 242 -21.00 -7.24 -6.16
C ARG A 242 -22.10 -6.21 -6.09
N ALA A 243 -22.29 -5.42 -7.14
CA ALA A 243 -23.35 -4.44 -7.20
C ALA A 243 -24.74 -5.06 -7.05
N LYS A 244 -24.97 -6.25 -7.62
CA LYS A 244 -26.23 -6.97 -7.45
C LYS A 244 -26.44 -7.49 -6.02
N ALA A 245 -25.35 -7.92 -5.36
CA ALA A 245 -25.40 -8.50 -4.02
C ALA A 245 -25.46 -7.44 -2.90
N GLU A 246 -24.75 -6.32 -3.09
CA GLU A 246 -24.48 -5.32 -2.04
C GLU A 246 -25.23 -3.99 -2.27
N SER A 247 -26.11 -3.89 -3.29
CA SER A 247 -26.75 -2.62 -3.58
C SER A 247 -27.63 -2.16 -2.43
N LYS A 248 -27.35 -0.95 -1.94
CA LYS A 248 -28.22 -0.23 -1.01
C LYS A 248 -28.86 0.92 -1.77
N TYR A 249 -30.16 1.10 -1.61
CA TYR A 249 -30.82 2.31 -2.10
C TYR A 249 -30.32 3.48 -1.27
N ILE A 250 -29.55 4.37 -1.91
CA ILE A 250 -29.14 5.64 -1.31
C ILE A 250 -30.08 6.70 -1.85
N ASP A 251 -30.90 7.25 -0.95
CA ASP A 251 -31.64 8.47 -1.22
C ASP A 251 -30.65 9.63 -1.15
N ASN A 252 -30.24 10.14 -2.30
CA ASN A 252 -29.23 11.19 -2.31
C ASN A 252 -29.87 12.55 -2.62
N GLU A 253 -29.50 13.54 -1.84
CA GLU A 253 -29.94 14.91 -1.98
C GLU A 253 -29.31 15.63 -3.21
N MET A 254 -28.50 14.95 -4.00
CA MET A 254 -27.70 15.55 -5.09
C MET A 254 -28.46 15.74 -6.42
N GLY A 255 -29.76 15.56 -6.44
CA GLY A 255 -30.60 16.00 -7.57
C GLY A 255 -30.71 15.02 -8.74
N TYR A 256 -30.16 13.82 -8.69
CA TYR A 256 -30.51 12.72 -9.60
C TYR A 256 -30.77 11.43 -8.82
N PHE A 257 -31.62 10.59 -9.37
CA PHE A 257 -31.99 9.34 -8.72
C PHE A 257 -31.09 8.19 -9.20
N LEU A 258 -30.53 7.45 -8.26
CA LEU A 258 -29.82 6.21 -8.55
C LEU A 258 -30.84 5.19 -9.05
N LYS A 259 -30.60 4.65 -10.24
CA LYS A 259 -31.54 3.74 -10.91
C LYS A 259 -31.02 2.31 -11.02
N THR A 260 -29.71 2.13 -10.87
CA THR A 260 -29.06 0.84 -11.09
C THR A 260 -28.31 0.38 -9.83
N PRO A 261 -28.17 -0.95 -9.63
CA PRO A 261 -27.33 -1.49 -8.57
C PRO A 261 -25.88 -0.98 -8.62
N GLN A 262 -25.32 -0.78 -9.81
CA GLN A 262 -23.95 -0.32 -10.00
C GLN A 262 -23.75 1.11 -9.48
N GLU A 263 -24.70 2.01 -9.75
CA GLU A 263 -24.68 3.37 -9.20
C GLU A 263 -24.73 3.36 -7.68
N SER A 264 -25.64 2.59 -7.10
CA SER A 264 -25.79 2.44 -5.64
C SER A 264 -24.53 1.84 -5.01
N TYR A 265 -23.96 0.80 -5.63
CA TYR A 265 -22.72 0.16 -5.18
C TYR A 265 -21.56 1.16 -5.15
N MET A 266 -21.37 1.91 -6.23
CA MET A 266 -20.26 2.86 -6.35
C MET A 266 -20.36 3.98 -5.31
N MET A 267 -21.56 4.51 -5.07
CA MET A 267 -21.79 5.50 -4.00
C MET A 267 -21.43 4.93 -2.63
N HIS A 268 -21.89 3.71 -2.35
CA HIS A 268 -21.60 3.03 -1.08
C HIS A 268 -20.10 2.80 -0.88
N GLN A 269 -19.34 2.44 -1.94
CA GLN A 269 -17.88 2.28 -1.85
C GLN A 269 -17.18 3.60 -1.50
N GLY A 270 -17.66 4.71 -2.03
CA GLY A 270 -17.18 6.04 -1.66
C GLY A 270 -17.46 6.38 -0.19
N GLU A 271 -18.70 6.16 0.28
CA GLU A 271 -19.11 6.42 1.66
C GLU A 271 -18.35 5.54 2.66
N LYS A 272 -18.20 4.26 2.36
CA LYS A 272 -17.43 3.34 3.21
C LYS A 272 -15.94 3.74 3.32
N PHE A 273 -15.39 4.34 2.28
CA PHE A 273 -13.98 4.73 2.26
C PHE A 273 -13.68 5.90 3.19
N ILE A 274 -14.57 6.89 3.31
CA ILE A 274 -14.36 8.05 4.19
C ILE A 274 -14.31 7.68 5.68
N GLU A 275 -14.90 6.55 6.06
CA GLU A 275 -14.83 6.05 7.44
C GLU A 275 -13.43 5.60 7.84
N ARG A 276 -12.62 5.13 6.86
CA ARG A 276 -11.32 4.52 7.11
C ARG A 276 -10.13 5.22 6.47
N PHE A 277 -10.32 6.32 5.78
CA PHE A 277 -9.22 7.06 5.19
C PHE A 277 -9.41 8.57 5.28
N ASN A 278 -8.33 9.31 5.17
CA ASN A 278 -8.32 10.76 5.29
C ASN A 278 -7.94 11.42 3.95
N ALA A 279 -8.60 12.54 3.63
CA ALA A 279 -8.44 13.24 2.35
C ALA A 279 -7.02 13.78 2.14
N ASP A 280 -6.43 14.41 3.17
CA ASP A 280 -5.11 15.01 3.05
C ASP A 280 -4.02 13.93 2.93
N SER A 281 -4.13 12.83 3.68
CA SER A 281 -3.23 11.68 3.54
C SER A 281 -3.37 11.02 2.18
N TYR A 282 -4.60 10.86 1.68
CA TYR A 282 -4.84 10.29 0.35
C TYR A 282 -4.18 11.14 -0.74
N ARG A 283 -4.38 12.45 -0.70
CA ARG A 283 -3.76 13.41 -1.62
C ARG A 283 -2.23 13.38 -1.52
N THR A 284 -1.68 13.32 -0.31
CA THR A 284 -0.23 13.29 -0.09
C THR A 284 0.41 12.08 -0.76
N ILE A 285 -0.17 10.88 -0.58
CA ILE A 285 0.38 9.66 -1.18
C ILE A 285 0.15 9.61 -2.69
N ILE A 286 -1.00 10.09 -3.20
CA ILE A 286 -1.22 10.20 -4.66
C ILE A 286 -0.20 11.17 -5.29
N ASN A 287 0.11 12.29 -4.65
CA ASN A 287 1.11 13.22 -5.14
C ASN A 287 2.52 12.60 -5.17
N ALA A 288 2.88 11.82 -4.16
CA ALA A 288 4.13 11.05 -4.16
C ALA A 288 4.16 10.03 -5.32
N TRP A 289 3.05 9.31 -5.54
CA TRP A 289 2.92 8.39 -6.68
C TRP A 289 3.01 9.11 -8.02
N GLN A 290 2.32 10.25 -8.20
CA GLN A 290 2.33 11.04 -9.43
C GLN A 290 3.74 11.45 -9.88
N ASN A 291 4.62 11.67 -8.91
CA ASN A 291 6.00 12.09 -9.15
C ASN A 291 7.01 10.93 -9.18
N PHE A 292 6.55 9.69 -9.03
CA PHE A 292 7.41 8.53 -9.01
C PHE A 292 8.03 8.26 -10.37
N LYS A 293 9.35 8.00 -10.36
CA LYS A 293 10.09 7.59 -11.54
C LYS A 293 11.39 6.92 -11.14
N ILE A 294 11.58 5.70 -11.59
CA ILE A 294 12.90 5.06 -11.59
C ILE A 294 13.67 5.49 -12.85
N ASP A 295 14.89 5.95 -12.68
CA ASP A 295 15.79 6.18 -13.81
C ASP A 295 16.32 4.81 -14.27
N GLU A 296 16.12 4.49 -15.55
CA GLU A 296 16.54 3.19 -16.12
C GLU A 296 18.03 2.89 -15.89
N LYS A 297 18.88 3.92 -15.85
CA LYS A 297 20.31 3.75 -15.52
C LYS A 297 20.54 3.18 -14.11
N ASP A 298 19.59 3.36 -13.19
CA ASP A 298 19.69 2.90 -11.82
C ASP A 298 19.28 1.44 -11.65
N ILE A 299 18.51 0.89 -12.60
CA ILE A 299 18.11 -0.53 -12.61
C ILE A 299 19.32 -1.47 -12.61
N LYS A 300 20.42 -1.08 -13.26
CA LYS A 300 21.67 -1.86 -13.22
C LYS A 300 22.24 -2.08 -11.81
N LYS A 301 21.81 -1.31 -10.80
CA LYS A 301 22.20 -1.54 -9.41
C LYS A 301 21.61 -2.85 -8.85
N LEU A 302 20.59 -3.40 -9.54
CA LEU A 302 19.99 -4.69 -9.22
C LEU A 302 20.71 -5.87 -9.88
N ASN A 303 21.76 -5.65 -10.66
CA ASN A 303 22.56 -6.73 -11.24
C ASN A 303 22.98 -7.73 -10.16
N GLY A 304 22.76 -9.03 -10.43
CA GLY A 304 23.01 -10.12 -9.47
C GLY A 304 21.93 -10.30 -8.40
N LYS A 305 20.82 -9.55 -8.47
CA LYS A 305 19.62 -9.77 -7.65
C LYS A 305 18.63 -10.66 -8.39
N GLU A 306 17.72 -11.24 -7.61
CA GLU A 306 16.55 -11.95 -8.12
C GLU A 306 15.30 -11.10 -7.93
N VAL A 307 14.48 -11.02 -8.98
CA VAL A 307 13.19 -10.31 -8.97
C VAL A 307 12.08 -11.27 -9.37
N LEU A 308 11.06 -11.39 -8.53
CA LEU A 308 9.80 -12.03 -8.88
C LEU A 308 8.80 -10.96 -9.31
N VAL A 309 8.30 -11.05 -10.53
CA VAL A 309 7.25 -10.18 -11.08
C VAL A 309 6.00 -10.99 -11.29
N LEU A 310 4.92 -10.62 -10.63
CA LEU A 310 3.60 -11.27 -10.72
C LEU A 310 2.59 -10.33 -11.33
N SER A 311 2.13 -10.64 -12.55
CA SER A 311 1.09 -9.92 -13.28
C SER A 311 -0.26 -10.61 -13.12
N ILE A 312 -1.34 -9.84 -13.21
CA ILE A 312 -2.73 -10.32 -13.24
C ILE A 312 -3.31 -9.95 -14.61
N ASP A 313 -3.81 -10.94 -15.34
CA ASP A 313 -4.25 -10.77 -16.73
C ASP A 313 -5.46 -9.82 -16.91
N SER A 314 -6.29 -9.67 -15.89
CA SER A 314 -7.45 -8.77 -15.88
C SER A 314 -7.18 -7.41 -15.24
N ASP A 315 -5.93 -7.11 -14.85
CA ASP A 315 -5.57 -5.85 -14.21
C ASP A 315 -5.62 -4.67 -15.19
N VAL A 316 -6.42 -3.66 -14.88
CA VAL A 316 -6.55 -2.42 -15.67
C VAL A 316 -6.03 -1.19 -14.91
N CYS A 317 -5.52 -1.36 -13.70
CA CYS A 317 -4.82 -0.33 -12.94
C CYS A 317 -3.32 -0.32 -13.26
N PHE A 318 -2.72 -1.51 -13.31
CA PHE A 318 -1.37 -1.78 -13.78
C PHE A 318 -1.46 -2.86 -14.87
N TYR A 319 -1.52 -2.45 -16.12
CA TYR A 319 -1.68 -3.37 -17.24
C TYR A 319 -0.53 -4.40 -17.32
N PRO A 320 -0.80 -5.66 -17.69
CA PRO A 320 0.24 -6.68 -17.86
C PRO A 320 1.40 -6.23 -18.77
N GLU A 321 1.11 -5.42 -19.78
CA GLU A 321 2.11 -4.88 -20.72
C GLU A 321 3.14 -3.99 -20.01
N GLU A 322 2.73 -3.23 -18.97
CA GLU A 322 3.66 -2.41 -18.17
C GLU A 322 4.62 -3.27 -17.36
N GLN A 323 4.16 -4.43 -16.93
CA GLN A 323 4.94 -5.38 -16.16
C GLN A 323 5.86 -6.20 -17.07
N ILE A 324 5.45 -6.49 -18.30
CA ILE A 324 6.32 -7.08 -19.34
C ILE A 324 7.46 -6.09 -19.67
N GLU A 325 7.15 -4.80 -19.82
CA GLU A 325 8.18 -3.77 -20.01
C GLU A 325 9.18 -3.73 -18.83
N LEU A 326 8.69 -3.87 -17.59
CA LEU A 326 9.57 -3.99 -16.42
C LEU A 326 10.48 -5.21 -16.53
N VAL A 327 9.96 -6.37 -16.92
CA VAL A 327 10.74 -7.61 -17.12
C VAL A 327 11.82 -7.39 -18.17
N ASP A 328 11.45 -6.84 -19.34
CA ASP A 328 12.39 -6.57 -20.43
C ASP A 328 13.55 -5.65 -19.97
N ILE A 329 13.25 -4.59 -19.23
CA ILE A 329 14.26 -3.66 -18.72
C ILE A 329 15.17 -4.33 -17.68
N LEU A 330 14.61 -5.15 -16.78
CA LEU A 330 15.39 -5.89 -15.79
C LEU A 330 16.34 -6.87 -16.48
N GLU A 331 15.88 -7.66 -17.46
CA GLU A 331 16.69 -8.62 -18.20
C GLU A 331 17.78 -7.92 -19.03
N LEU A 332 17.50 -6.76 -19.64
CA LEU A 332 18.48 -5.94 -20.35
C LEU A 332 19.61 -5.42 -19.44
N ASN A 333 19.40 -5.40 -18.12
CA ASN A 333 20.38 -5.01 -17.12
C ASN A 333 20.97 -6.18 -16.34
N ASP A 334 20.89 -7.41 -16.90
CA ASP A 334 21.45 -8.64 -16.32
C ASP A 334 20.88 -8.96 -14.91
N VAL A 335 19.61 -8.61 -14.67
CA VAL A 335 18.86 -8.97 -13.44
C VAL A 335 18.16 -10.31 -13.68
N CYS A 336 18.23 -11.22 -12.70
CA CYS A 336 17.54 -12.50 -12.78
C CYS A 336 16.03 -12.29 -12.50
N VAL A 337 15.16 -12.54 -13.47
CA VAL A 337 13.70 -12.33 -13.35
C VAL A 337 12.95 -13.65 -13.42
N ASN A 338 12.05 -13.85 -12.46
CA ASN A 338 11.00 -14.85 -12.51
C ASN A 338 9.68 -14.12 -12.79
N TYR A 339 9.08 -14.36 -13.94
CA TYR A 339 7.83 -13.71 -14.35
C TYR A 339 6.69 -14.71 -14.45
N PHE A 340 5.53 -14.36 -13.87
CA PHE A 340 4.30 -15.12 -14.00
C PHE A 340 3.14 -14.19 -14.34
N LEU A 341 2.39 -14.54 -15.39
CA LEU A 341 1.08 -13.97 -15.69
C LEU A 341 0.02 -14.88 -15.05
N LEU A 342 -0.61 -14.39 -13.99
CA LEU A 342 -1.63 -15.10 -13.22
C LEU A 342 -3.01 -14.80 -13.81
N HIS A 343 -3.82 -15.84 -13.97
CA HIS A 343 -5.21 -15.69 -14.41
C HIS A 343 -6.11 -15.39 -13.20
N SER A 344 -6.83 -14.27 -13.26
CA SER A 344 -7.86 -13.89 -12.29
C SER A 344 -8.95 -13.07 -12.95
N ASP A 345 -10.18 -13.25 -12.52
CA ASP A 345 -11.33 -12.42 -12.91
C ASP A 345 -11.59 -11.27 -11.91
N LYS A 346 -10.70 -11.05 -10.95
CA LYS A 346 -10.88 -10.04 -9.88
C LYS A 346 -10.27 -8.66 -10.21
N GLY A 347 -9.49 -8.54 -11.27
CA GLY A 347 -8.79 -7.31 -11.62
C GLY A 347 -7.57 -7.06 -10.72
N HIS A 348 -7.24 -5.79 -10.55
CA HIS A 348 -6.09 -5.38 -9.75
C HIS A 348 -6.11 -5.92 -8.31
N ASP A 349 -7.28 -5.93 -7.67
CA ASP A 349 -7.44 -6.40 -6.28
C ASP A 349 -7.29 -7.93 -6.12
N ALA A 350 -6.96 -8.71 -7.17
CA ALA A 350 -6.72 -10.15 -7.05
C ALA A 350 -5.67 -10.47 -5.98
N PHE A 351 -4.64 -9.63 -5.81
CA PHE A 351 -3.63 -9.80 -4.75
C PHE A 351 -4.17 -9.61 -3.31
N LEU A 352 -5.43 -9.18 -3.17
CA LEU A 352 -6.15 -9.13 -1.89
C LEU A 352 -7.20 -10.23 -1.78
N LEU A 353 -7.73 -10.71 -2.91
CA LEU A 353 -8.96 -11.50 -2.97
C LEU A 353 -8.71 -12.98 -3.30
N GLU A 354 -7.60 -13.33 -3.95
CA GLU A 354 -7.30 -14.68 -4.44
C GLU A 354 -5.90 -15.15 -4.02
N PRO A 355 -5.62 -15.37 -2.71
CA PRO A 355 -4.30 -15.76 -2.24
C PRO A 355 -3.78 -17.03 -2.89
N ASP A 356 -4.66 -17.98 -3.26
CA ASP A 356 -4.28 -19.29 -3.79
C ASP A 356 -3.44 -19.21 -5.07
N ILE A 357 -3.72 -18.25 -5.97
CA ILE A 357 -2.98 -18.12 -7.23
C ILE A 357 -1.53 -17.60 -7.03
N PHE A 358 -1.26 -16.97 -5.90
CA PHE A 358 0.06 -16.42 -5.53
C PHE A 358 0.89 -17.40 -4.71
N PHE A 359 0.26 -18.45 -4.14
CA PHE A 359 0.92 -19.31 -3.16
C PHE A 359 2.18 -19.97 -3.72
N GLU A 360 2.07 -20.70 -4.83
CA GLU A 360 3.19 -21.44 -5.41
C GLU A 360 4.33 -20.52 -5.88
N PRO A 361 4.07 -19.45 -6.67
CA PRO A 361 5.12 -18.54 -7.09
C PRO A 361 5.88 -17.90 -5.94
N ILE A 362 5.20 -17.39 -4.91
CA ILE A 362 5.84 -16.70 -3.79
C ILE A 362 6.54 -17.67 -2.85
N SER A 363 5.88 -18.77 -2.44
CA SER A 363 6.45 -19.71 -1.48
C SER A 363 7.67 -20.48 -2.03
N THR A 364 7.70 -20.69 -3.36
CA THR A 364 8.86 -21.32 -4.03
C THR A 364 10.01 -20.33 -4.20
N TYR A 365 9.70 -19.07 -4.42
CA TYR A 365 10.68 -18.01 -4.60
C TYR A 365 11.37 -17.63 -3.28
N LEU A 366 10.64 -17.56 -2.15
CA LEU A 366 11.18 -17.26 -0.83
C LEU A 366 12.00 -18.43 -0.26
#